data_b0cab419a81e33fb54678e3da9e43c13
#
_entry.id   b0cab419a81e33fb54678e3da9e43c13
#
_cell.length_a   1.000
_cell.length_b   1.000
_cell.length_c   1.000
_cell.angle_alpha   90.00
_cell.angle_beta   90.00
_cell.angle_gamma   90.00
#
_symmetry.space_group_name_H-M   'P 1'
#
loop_
_entity.id
_entity.type
_entity.pdbx_description
1 polymer ?
#
loop_
_entity_poly.entity_id
_entity_poly.type
_entity_poly.pdbx_seq_one_letter_code
_entity_poly.pdbx_strand_id
1 'polypeptide(L)'
;MASASLTVLRAGRRLRNPNLPLPLSLPHARTRVHARTISNTQKSPLAAVTTEHVASHHGPTTPHTPPPQPPNFSPEFTFGAYQTTGTTPVTRIRYPKFQSLESERAFRKLHHAAALRWLGYQGYNNEGAGGHVTVRDPILPDHFWINPHGRSFSWMRPEDLVLMGPKGDIVDGQGGNMHSVNPAGWVIHSAVHEARPDVIAAVHCHSVPSKAFSSLGCMLEPINQDACRFYNDHGIYSGFGGIAFKADEGRQIAAALGNTKGVILRNHGHLTVGKTVDGAAFLFGAMDRCIQAQLLADAACAGRGTTTLKVEHEEAEYTRNVYNDEMVYIMFQSA
;
A
#
# COMPACT_ATOMS: atom_id res chain seq x y z
N MET A 1 36.25 11.79 -52.06
CA MET A 1 36.33 10.50 -52.73
C MET A 1 35.94 9.47 -51.72
N ALA A 2 34.64 9.07 -51.68
CA ALA A 2 34.08 7.81 -52.12
C ALA A 2 34.65 6.62 -51.31
N SER A 3 33.87 5.89 -50.58
CA SER A 3 32.94 4.88 -51.08
C SER A 3 32.04 4.37 -49.97
N ALA A 4 30.74 4.29 -50.23
CA ALA A 4 29.74 3.57 -49.44
C ALA A 4 29.79 2.09 -49.81
N SER A 5 29.67 1.19 -48.81
CA SER A 5 29.39 -0.22 -49.03
C SER A 5 28.08 -0.62 -48.34
N LEU A 6 27.08 -0.91 -49.16
CA LEU A 6 25.82 -1.58 -48.82
C LEU A 6 26.10 -3.06 -48.58
N THR A 7 25.68 -3.60 -47.40
CA THR A 7 25.64 -5.05 -47.19
C THR A 7 24.19 -5.52 -47.07
N VAL A 8 23.81 -6.37 -48.01
CA VAL A 8 22.49 -6.98 -48.18
C VAL A 8 22.27 -8.06 -47.18
N LEU A 9 21.16 -8.01 -46.43
CA LEU A 9 20.69 -9.07 -45.54
C LEU A 9 20.06 -10.21 -46.37
N ARG A 10 20.66 -11.39 -46.29
CA ARG A 10 20.10 -12.67 -46.79
C ARG A 10 19.06 -13.21 -45.83
N ALA A 11 17.86 -13.48 -46.35
CA ALA A 11 16.78 -14.20 -45.65
C ALA A 11 17.16 -15.67 -45.42
N GLY A 12 17.20 -16.08 -44.16
CA GLY A 12 17.37 -17.48 -43.76
C GLY A 12 16.06 -18.25 -43.87
N ARG A 13 16.03 -19.29 -44.68
CA ARG A 13 14.94 -20.28 -44.79
C ARG A 13 14.85 -21.10 -43.47
N ARG A 14 13.67 -21.11 -42.81
CA ARG A 14 13.37 -22.05 -41.76
C ARG A 14 13.12 -23.44 -42.36
N LEU A 15 13.91 -24.40 -41.97
CA LEU A 15 13.67 -25.83 -42.21
C LEU A 15 12.46 -26.30 -41.40
N ARG A 16 11.45 -26.86 -42.05
CA ARG A 16 10.30 -27.51 -41.41
C ARG A 16 10.70 -28.90 -40.97
N ASN A 17 10.42 -29.25 -39.72
CA ASN A 17 10.55 -30.58 -39.20
C ASN A 17 9.27 -31.37 -39.55
N PRO A 18 9.37 -32.51 -40.26
CA PRO A 18 8.20 -33.22 -40.82
C PRO A 18 7.48 -34.16 -39.83
N ASN A 19 7.84 -34.22 -38.52
CA ASN A 19 7.36 -35.23 -37.59
C ASN A 19 6.52 -34.72 -36.41
N LEU A 20 5.78 -33.59 -36.54
CA LEU A 20 4.81 -33.19 -35.54
C LEU A 20 3.38 -33.45 -36.06
N PRO A 21 2.52 -34.17 -35.26
CA PRO A 21 1.13 -34.39 -35.65
C PRO A 21 0.34 -33.05 -35.57
N LEU A 22 -0.56 -32.87 -36.54
CA LEU A 22 -1.48 -31.76 -36.65
C LEU A 22 -2.47 -31.74 -35.47
N PRO A 23 -2.83 -30.59 -34.92
CA PRO A 23 -3.90 -30.54 -33.93
C PRO A 23 -5.27 -30.77 -34.55
N LEU A 24 -6.05 -31.68 -33.93
CA LEU A 24 -7.42 -32.00 -34.29
C LEU A 24 -8.30 -30.76 -34.22
N SER A 25 -8.98 -30.47 -35.32
CA SER A 25 -9.99 -29.44 -35.44
C SER A 25 -11.26 -29.84 -34.66
N LEU A 26 -11.65 -29.06 -33.68
CA LEU A 26 -12.96 -29.15 -33.00
C LEU A 26 -14.05 -28.52 -33.90
N PRO A 27 -15.26 -29.13 -33.97
CA PRO A 27 -16.35 -28.57 -34.78
C PRO A 27 -16.96 -27.34 -34.13
N HIS A 28 -17.12 -26.29 -34.93
CA HIS A 28 -17.86 -25.09 -34.57
C HIS A 28 -19.35 -25.40 -34.35
N ALA A 29 -19.80 -25.42 -33.11
CA ALA A 29 -21.23 -25.35 -32.79
C ALA A 29 -21.74 -23.92 -33.07
N ARG A 30 -22.49 -23.74 -34.14
CA ARG A 30 -23.26 -22.52 -34.40
C ARG A 30 -24.48 -22.47 -33.49
N THR A 31 -24.41 -21.72 -32.41
CA THR A 31 -25.59 -21.37 -31.59
C THR A 31 -26.36 -20.27 -32.32
N ARG A 32 -27.51 -20.61 -32.88
CA ARG A 32 -28.48 -19.63 -33.40
C ARG A 32 -29.14 -18.93 -32.21
N VAL A 33 -28.83 -17.66 -32.03
CA VAL A 33 -29.57 -16.77 -31.13
C VAL A 33 -30.83 -16.35 -31.83
N HIS A 34 -32.00 -16.86 -31.37
CA HIS A 34 -33.31 -16.35 -31.77
C HIS A 34 -33.57 -15.05 -31.01
N ALA A 35 -33.52 -13.93 -31.70
CA ALA A 35 -34.05 -12.67 -31.22
C ALA A 35 -35.60 -12.78 -31.14
N ARG A 36 -36.15 -12.88 -29.92
CA ARG A 36 -37.58 -12.67 -29.68
C ARG A 36 -37.79 -11.17 -29.49
N THR A 37 -38.46 -10.57 -30.45
CA THR A 37 -39.04 -9.23 -30.35
C THR A 37 -40.16 -9.27 -29.32
N ILE A 38 -39.98 -8.65 -28.16
CA ILE A 38 -41.02 -8.44 -27.18
C ILE A 38 -41.67 -7.08 -27.51
N SER A 39 -42.86 -7.13 -28.06
CA SER A 39 -43.76 -5.98 -28.19
C SER A 39 -44.26 -5.58 -26.82
N ASN A 40 -43.91 -4.39 -26.38
CA ASN A 40 -44.31 -3.85 -25.07
C ASN A 40 -45.47 -2.85 -25.28
N THR A 41 -46.68 -3.32 -25.10
CA THR A 41 -47.89 -2.47 -24.95
C THR A 41 -48.73 -3.00 -23.79
N GLN A 42 -48.36 -2.60 -22.58
CA GLN A 42 -49.34 -2.52 -21.48
C GLN A 42 -48.94 -1.38 -20.56
N LYS A 43 -49.64 -0.28 -20.66
CA LYS A 43 -49.71 0.79 -19.67
C LYS A 43 -50.46 0.27 -18.45
N SER A 44 -49.80 0.08 -17.32
CA SER A 44 -50.44 -0.07 -16.03
C SER A 44 -50.50 1.29 -15.32
N PRO A 45 -51.61 1.63 -14.67
CA PRO A 45 -51.79 2.93 -14.01
C PRO A 45 -50.94 3.02 -12.76
N LEU A 46 -50.25 4.18 -12.57
CA LEU A 46 -49.64 4.53 -11.31
C LEU A 46 -50.70 4.53 -10.21
N ALA A 47 -50.62 3.57 -9.29
CA ALA A 47 -51.28 3.66 -8.02
C ALA A 47 -50.51 4.67 -7.16
N ALA A 48 -51.18 5.70 -6.70
CA ALA A 48 -50.68 6.65 -5.73
C ALA A 48 -50.36 5.89 -4.44
N VAL A 49 -49.06 5.82 -4.09
CA VAL A 49 -48.63 5.33 -2.78
C VAL A 49 -48.90 6.46 -1.80
N THR A 50 -49.95 6.32 -1.03
CA THR A 50 -50.20 7.13 0.16
C THR A 50 -49.07 6.85 1.16
N THR A 51 -48.36 7.89 1.55
CA THR A 51 -47.41 7.85 2.65
C THR A 51 -48.13 7.59 3.97
N GLU A 52 -48.24 6.33 4.34
CA GLU A 52 -48.56 5.99 5.72
C GLU A 52 -47.32 6.29 6.57
N HIS A 53 -47.52 7.14 7.56
CA HIS A 53 -46.58 7.40 8.62
C HIS A 53 -46.20 6.07 9.30
N VAL A 54 -45.04 5.55 9.03
CA VAL A 54 -44.40 4.53 9.89
C VAL A 54 -44.09 5.21 11.19
N ALA A 55 -44.88 4.97 12.20
CA ALA A 55 -44.61 5.40 13.58
C ALA A 55 -43.28 4.80 13.99
N SER A 56 -42.30 5.66 14.23
CA SER A 56 -41.00 5.28 14.81
C SER A 56 -41.29 4.71 16.22
N HIS A 57 -41.19 3.40 16.35
CA HIS A 57 -41.07 2.79 17.67
C HIS A 57 -39.70 3.20 18.28
N HIS A 58 -39.69 4.37 18.92
CA HIS A 58 -38.70 4.67 19.92
C HIS A 58 -38.99 3.74 21.12
N GLY A 59 -38.24 2.64 21.19
CA GLY A 59 -38.17 1.90 22.44
C GLY A 59 -37.64 2.83 23.55
N PRO A 60 -37.91 2.56 24.83
CA PRO A 60 -37.46 3.42 25.92
C PRO A 60 -35.94 3.59 25.81
N THR A 61 -35.50 4.84 25.61
CA THR A 61 -34.09 5.22 25.69
C THR A 61 -33.64 4.94 27.13
N THR A 62 -32.95 3.82 27.32
CA THR A 62 -32.17 3.67 28.55
C THR A 62 -31.19 4.84 28.60
N PRO A 63 -31.06 5.54 29.72
CA PRO A 63 -30.05 6.60 29.85
C PRO A 63 -28.72 5.99 29.49
N HIS A 64 -28.06 6.51 28.43
CA HIS A 64 -26.70 6.18 28.11
C HIS A 64 -25.87 6.58 29.33
N THR A 65 -25.47 5.61 30.13
CA THR A 65 -24.36 5.81 31.05
C THR A 65 -23.15 6.08 30.13
N PRO A 66 -22.48 7.25 30.24
CA PRO A 66 -21.27 7.48 29.48
C PRO A 66 -20.33 6.29 29.75
N PRO A 67 -19.63 5.80 28.72
CA PRO A 67 -18.66 4.73 28.91
C PRO A 67 -17.71 5.15 30.04
N PRO A 68 -17.27 4.22 30.90
CA PRO A 68 -16.34 4.53 31.95
C PRO A 68 -15.16 5.25 31.31
N GLN A 69 -14.80 6.42 31.84
CA GLN A 69 -13.62 7.14 31.36
C GLN A 69 -12.47 6.14 31.25
N PRO A 70 -11.76 6.11 30.13
CA PRO A 70 -10.62 5.22 29.98
C PRO A 70 -9.72 5.47 31.20
N PRO A 71 -9.23 4.42 31.87
CA PRO A 71 -8.35 4.60 33.01
C PRO A 71 -7.28 5.60 32.61
N ASN A 72 -6.98 6.58 33.48
CA ASN A 72 -5.90 7.52 33.26
C ASN A 72 -4.61 6.74 33.03
N PHE A 73 -4.37 6.33 31.78
CA PHE A 73 -3.11 5.76 31.40
C PHE A 73 -2.10 6.88 31.50
N SER A 74 -1.25 6.79 32.50
CA SER A 74 -0.06 7.60 32.59
C SER A 74 0.62 7.57 31.22
N PRO A 75 1.15 8.71 30.70
CA PRO A 75 1.96 8.73 29.47
C PRO A 75 3.19 7.80 29.56
N GLU A 76 3.46 7.23 30.71
CA GLU A 76 4.48 6.21 30.95
C GLU A 76 4.02 4.77 30.65
N PHE A 77 2.75 4.53 30.26
CA PHE A 77 2.32 3.22 29.82
C PHE A 77 2.95 2.90 28.47
N THR A 78 4.20 2.44 28.54
CA THR A 78 4.86 1.83 27.40
C THR A 78 4.32 0.42 27.21
N PHE A 79 3.70 0.17 26.09
CA PHE A 79 3.20 -1.14 25.69
C PHE A 79 4.31 -2.20 25.89
N GLY A 80 4.02 -3.27 26.62
CA GLY A 80 4.99 -4.32 26.98
C GLY A 80 5.69 -4.14 28.31
N ALA A 81 5.26 -3.20 29.17
CA ALA A 81 5.72 -3.14 30.54
C ALA A 81 4.97 -4.16 31.41
N TYR A 82 5.21 -5.45 31.19
CA TYR A 82 4.86 -6.43 32.22
C TYR A 82 5.83 -6.24 33.38
N GLN A 83 5.30 -5.95 34.56
CA GLN A 83 6.09 -6.02 35.79
C GLN A 83 6.33 -7.50 36.10
N THR A 84 7.58 -7.91 36.08
CA THR A 84 7.94 -9.22 36.63
C THR A 84 7.91 -9.12 38.14
N THR A 85 7.34 -10.09 38.83
CA THR A 85 7.41 -10.21 40.29
C THR A 85 8.81 -10.64 40.79
N GLY A 86 9.78 -10.74 39.87
CA GLY A 86 11.16 -11.17 40.13
C GLY A 86 12.20 -10.17 39.65
N THR A 87 13.46 -10.49 39.88
CA THR A 87 14.64 -9.70 39.51
C THR A 87 15.04 -9.85 38.03
N THR A 88 14.32 -10.68 37.25
CA THR A 88 14.65 -10.92 35.84
C THR A 88 14.30 -9.70 34.98
N PRO A 89 15.28 -9.10 34.29
CA PRO A 89 15.02 -7.98 33.40
C PRO A 89 14.10 -8.40 32.25
N VAL A 90 13.07 -7.62 31.98
CA VAL A 90 12.26 -7.79 30.75
C VAL A 90 12.98 -7.10 29.61
N THR A 91 13.43 -7.88 28.63
CA THR A 91 13.98 -7.33 27.39
C THR A 91 12.86 -6.79 26.53
N ARG A 92 12.85 -5.47 26.31
CA ARG A 92 11.88 -4.82 25.42
C ARG A 92 12.48 -4.74 24.01
N ILE A 93 11.66 -5.07 23.02
CA ILE A 93 12.00 -4.78 21.62
C ILE A 93 12.00 -3.26 21.46
N ARG A 94 13.09 -2.71 20.96
CA ARG A 94 13.25 -1.27 20.66
C ARG A 94 14.07 -1.10 19.41
N TYR A 95 13.84 0.03 18.73
CA TYR A 95 14.76 0.44 17.67
C TYR A 95 16.18 0.62 18.28
N PRO A 96 17.21 0.00 17.70
CA PRO A 96 18.54 0.02 18.30
C PRO A 96 19.17 1.41 18.29
N LYS A 97 20.08 1.64 19.23
CA LYS A 97 21.01 2.77 19.20
C LYS A 97 22.30 2.31 18.54
N PHE A 98 22.80 3.09 17.60
CA PHE A 98 23.98 2.75 16.82
C PHE A 98 25.22 3.46 17.36
N GLN A 99 26.39 2.80 17.22
CA GLN A 99 27.68 3.38 17.61
C GLN A 99 28.27 4.27 16.51
N SER A 100 27.85 4.06 15.25
CA SER A 100 28.28 4.85 14.11
C SER A 100 27.18 4.88 13.03
N LEU A 101 27.27 5.84 12.11
CA LEU A 101 26.37 5.94 10.96
C LEU A 101 26.53 4.76 9.99
N GLU A 102 27.72 4.17 9.91
CA GLU A 102 27.99 2.97 9.11
C GLU A 102 27.22 1.75 9.67
N SER A 103 27.21 1.58 10.99
CA SER A 103 26.44 0.51 11.65
C SER A 103 24.94 0.72 11.46
N GLU A 104 24.49 1.96 11.50
CA GLU A 104 23.10 2.31 11.21
C GLU A 104 22.75 2.04 9.74
N ARG A 105 23.60 2.42 8.78
CA ARG A 105 23.44 2.12 7.36
C ARG A 105 23.31 0.61 7.12
N ALA A 106 24.20 -0.18 7.71
CA ALA A 106 24.17 -1.64 7.58
C ALA A 106 22.85 -2.21 8.11
N PHE A 107 22.41 -1.75 9.27
CA PHE A 107 21.12 -2.14 9.87
C PHE A 107 19.94 -1.74 8.97
N ARG A 108 19.87 -0.49 8.51
CA ARG A 108 18.79 -0.02 7.63
C ARG A 108 18.72 -0.82 6.33
N LYS A 109 19.86 -1.16 5.72
CA LYS A 109 19.90 -2.01 4.51
C LYS A 109 19.42 -3.43 4.79
N LEU A 110 19.82 -4.02 5.92
CA LEU A 110 19.37 -5.35 6.32
C LEU A 110 17.86 -5.38 6.51
N HIS A 111 17.30 -4.43 7.25
CA HIS A 111 15.87 -4.31 7.51
C HIS A 111 15.09 -3.94 6.23
N HIS A 112 15.68 -3.15 5.34
CA HIS A 112 15.10 -2.87 4.03
C HIS A 112 14.93 -4.15 3.19
N ALA A 113 15.97 -4.98 3.13
CA ALA A 113 15.89 -6.28 2.45
C ALA A 113 14.87 -7.22 3.14
N ALA A 114 14.82 -7.23 4.47
CA ALA A 114 13.85 -8.00 5.23
C ALA A 114 12.40 -7.54 4.97
N ALA A 115 12.16 -6.23 4.97
CA ALA A 115 10.86 -5.65 4.66
C ALA A 115 10.39 -6.00 3.23
N LEU A 116 11.28 -5.92 2.24
CA LEU A 116 10.98 -6.35 0.87
C LEU A 116 10.62 -7.84 0.82
N ARG A 117 11.39 -8.70 1.50
CA ARG A 117 11.09 -10.14 1.54
C ARG A 117 9.75 -10.43 2.21
N TRP A 118 9.44 -9.73 3.30
CA TRP A 118 8.14 -9.83 3.95
C TRP A 118 7.01 -9.39 3.00
N LEU A 119 7.15 -8.25 2.32
CA LEU A 119 6.18 -7.79 1.31
C LEU A 119 6.02 -8.82 0.17
N GLY A 120 7.12 -9.44 -0.27
CA GLY A 120 7.09 -10.52 -1.25
C GLY A 120 6.35 -11.76 -0.73
N TYR A 121 6.59 -12.15 0.53
CA TYR A 121 5.88 -13.26 1.17
C TYR A 121 4.37 -12.99 1.32
N GLN A 122 4.00 -11.74 1.61
CA GLN A 122 2.59 -11.31 1.67
C GLN A 122 1.92 -11.23 0.28
N GLY A 123 2.65 -11.46 -0.80
CA GLY A 123 2.12 -11.44 -2.16
C GLY A 123 2.06 -10.07 -2.83
N TYR A 124 2.64 -9.03 -2.22
CA TYR A 124 2.60 -7.66 -2.77
C TYR A 124 3.52 -7.46 -3.98
N ASN A 125 4.29 -8.45 -4.40
CA ASN A 125 5.12 -8.44 -5.61
C ASN A 125 4.57 -9.34 -6.75
N ASN A 126 3.32 -9.78 -6.64
CA ASN A 126 2.71 -10.67 -7.64
C ASN A 126 2.36 -9.94 -8.96
N GLU A 127 2.33 -8.63 -8.95
CA GLU A 127 2.10 -7.76 -10.12
C GLU A 127 3.41 -7.44 -10.89
N GLY A 128 4.44 -8.26 -10.72
CA GLY A 128 5.73 -8.05 -11.38
C GLY A 128 6.58 -6.97 -10.71
N ALA A 129 7.00 -5.95 -11.47
CA ALA A 129 7.93 -4.91 -11.02
C ALA A 129 7.24 -3.66 -10.42
N GLY A 130 5.95 -3.75 -10.05
CA GLY A 130 5.12 -2.59 -9.68
C GLY A 130 5.31 -2.04 -8.26
N GLY A 131 6.17 -2.64 -7.42
CA GLY A 131 6.39 -2.20 -6.05
C GLY A 131 7.76 -1.57 -5.83
N HIS A 132 7.83 -0.60 -4.90
CA HIS A 132 9.08 0.03 -4.49
C HIS A 132 9.08 0.38 -3.00
N VAL A 133 10.25 0.22 -2.39
CA VAL A 133 10.53 0.64 -1.03
C VAL A 133 11.76 1.52 -1.08
N THR A 134 11.72 2.67 -0.41
CA THR A 134 12.88 3.54 -0.26
C THR A 134 13.22 3.74 1.21
N VAL A 135 14.51 3.86 1.49
CA VAL A 135 15.04 4.12 2.83
C VAL A 135 16.12 5.18 2.76
N ARG A 136 15.94 6.26 3.50
CA ARG A 136 16.91 7.35 3.61
C ARG A 136 18.25 6.85 4.18
N ASP A 137 19.32 7.20 3.51
CA ASP A 137 20.67 6.87 3.97
C ASP A 137 21.05 7.72 5.20
N PRO A 138 21.60 7.13 6.27
CA PRO A 138 21.97 7.90 7.45
C PRO A 138 23.26 8.73 7.30
N ILE A 139 24.13 8.36 6.35
CA ILE A 139 25.39 9.06 6.09
C ILE A 139 25.19 10.18 5.07
N LEU A 140 24.36 9.94 4.07
CA LEU A 140 24.03 10.85 2.99
C LEU A 140 22.52 11.12 3.04
N PRO A 141 22.03 12.05 3.88
CA PRO A 141 20.59 12.17 4.20
C PRO A 141 19.71 12.65 3.04
N ASP A 142 20.29 13.09 1.94
CA ASP A 142 19.61 13.41 0.68
C ASP A 142 19.65 12.26 -0.34
N HIS A 143 20.21 11.09 0.04
CA HIS A 143 20.28 9.88 -0.77
C HIS A 143 19.37 8.79 -0.20
N PHE A 144 18.88 7.89 -1.08
CA PHE A 144 17.91 6.86 -0.70
C PHE A 144 18.28 5.51 -1.30
N TRP A 145 18.25 4.48 -0.45
CA TRP A 145 18.31 3.10 -0.88
C TRP A 145 16.96 2.69 -1.48
N ILE A 146 16.97 2.02 -2.62
CA ILE A 146 15.76 1.51 -3.30
C ILE A 146 16.02 0.09 -3.82
N ASN A 147 14.96 -0.70 -3.95
CA ASN A 147 15.05 -2.01 -4.59
C ASN A 147 15.31 -1.87 -6.11
N PRO A 148 16.16 -2.75 -6.69
CA PRO A 148 16.36 -2.79 -8.14
C PRO A 148 15.08 -3.19 -8.86
N HIS A 149 14.89 -2.68 -10.07
CA HIS A 149 13.78 -3.03 -10.96
C HIS A 149 13.94 -4.45 -11.49
N GLY A 150 12.83 -5.21 -11.53
CA GLY A 150 12.80 -6.54 -12.14
C GLY A 150 13.34 -7.67 -11.25
N ARG A 151 13.73 -7.41 -9.99
CA ARG A 151 14.09 -8.43 -9.03
C ARG A 151 12.93 -8.73 -8.08
N SER A 152 12.64 -10.01 -7.86
CA SER A 152 11.62 -10.42 -6.90
C SER A 152 11.96 -9.95 -5.48
N PHE A 153 10.98 -9.43 -4.78
CA PHE A 153 11.10 -9.00 -3.39
C PHE A 153 11.53 -10.16 -2.46
N SER A 154 11.01 -11.36 -2.71
CA SER A 154 11.31 -12.55 -1.90
C SER A 154 12.79 -12.95 -1.91
N TRP A 155 13.56 -12.50 -2.88
CA TRP A 155 14.98 -12.84 -3.04
C TRP A 155 15.90 -11.65 -2.78
N MET A 156 15.36 -10.55 -2.25
CA MET A 156 16.13 -9.34 -2.00
C MET A 156 17.16 -9.54 -0.89
N ARG A 157 18.36 -9.03 -1.11
CA ARG A 157 19.47 -9.01 -0.15
C ARG A 157 19.97 -7.57 0.04
N PRO A 158 20.60 -7.25 1.16
CA PRO A 158 21.13 -5.90 1.41
C PRO A 158 22.07 -5.38 0.32
N GLU A 159 22.89 -6.28 -0.26
CA GLU A 159 23.83 -5.95 -1.34
C GLU A 159 23.15 -5.70 -2.69
N ASP A 160 21.89 -6.10 -2.87
CA ASP A 160 21.15 -5.85 -4.11
C ASP A 160 20.57 -4.43 -4.19
N LEU A 161 20.47 -3.73 -3.04
CA LEU A 161 19.88 -2.40 -2.95
C LEU A 161 20.73 -1.36 -3.67
N VAL A 162 20.08 -0.44 -4.35
CA VAL A 162 20.70 0.63 -5.15
C VAL A 162 20.62 1.94 -4.37
N LEU A 163 21.73 2.67 -4.28
CA LEU A 163 21.74 4.02 -3.70
C LEU A 163 21.49 5.05 -4.80
N MET A 164 20.46 5.85 -4.61
CA MET A 164 20.08 6.95 -5.51
C MET A 164 20.46 8.29 -4.93
N GLY A 165 21.09 9.12 -5.73
CA GLY A 165 21.37 10.50 -5.40
C GLY A 165 20.15 11.42 -5.60
N PRO A 166 20.23 12.67 -5.10
CA PRO A 166 19.10 13.62 -5.12
C PRO A 166 18.68 14.03 -6.54
N LYS A 167 19.55 13.86 -7.54
CA LYS A 167 19.25 14.13 -8.95
C LYS A 167 18.65 12.94 -9.69
N GLY A 168 18.42 11.81 -9.00
CA GLY A 168 17.94 10.57 -9.60
C GLY A 168 19.05 9.76 -10.28
N ASP A 169 20.30 10.07 -9.98
CA ASP A 169 21.48 9.33 -10.41
C ASP A 169 21.75 8.14 -9.49
N ILE A 170 22.27 7.07 -10.05
CA ILE A 170 22.76 5.91 -9.28
C ILE A 170 24.17 6.23 -8.80
N VAL A 171 24.40 6.08 -7.49
CA VAL A 171 25.73 6.32 -6.90
C VAL A 171 26.62 5.11 -7.11
N ASP A 172 27.64 5.26 -7.95
CA ASP A 172 28.59 4.19 -8.26
C ASP A 172 29.35 3.67 -7.02
N GLY A 173 29.53 2.35 -7.00
CA GLY A 173 30.29 1.67 -5.93
C GLY A 173 29.60 1.59 -4.57
N GLN A 174 28.39 2.16 -4.42
CA GLN A 174 27.63 2.15 -3.17
C GLN A 174 26.42 1.19 -3.22
N GLY A 175 26.03 0.73 -4.37
CA GLY A 175 24.84 -0.10 -4.56
C GLY A 175 25.14 -1.47 -5.14
N GLY A 176 24.09 -2.28 -5.25
CA GLY A 176 24.16 -3.66 -5.72
C GLY A 176 24.55 -3.82 -7.19
N ASN A 177 24.67 -5.07 -7.58
CA ASN A 177 25.09 -5.48 -8.93
C ASN A 177 24.07 -5.16 -10.03
N MET A 178 22.87 -4.64 -9.68
CA MET A 178 21.80 -4.31 -10.62
C MET A 178 21.60 -2.79 -10.65
N HIS A 179 21.87 -2.20 -11.81
CA HIS A 179 21.81 -0.75 -12.04
C HIS A 179 20.49 -0.28 -12.68
N SER A 180 19.38 -0.96 -12.39
CA SER A 180 18.07 -0.58 -12.91
C SER A 180 17.11 -0.27 -11.78
N VAL A 181 16.51 0.89 -11.82
CA VAL A 181 15.49 1.37 -10.85
C VAL A 181 14.22 1.73 -11.62
N ASN A 182 13.06 1.54 -11.01
CA ASN A 182 11.79 1.98 -11.60
C ASN A 182 11.70 3.51 -11.58
N PRO A 183 11.74 4.21 -12.76
CA PRO A 183 11.74 5.67 -12.78
C PRO A 183 10.45 6.28 -12.21
N ALA A 184 9.31 5.65 -12.45
CA ALA A 184 8.02 6.13 -11.93
C ALA A 184 7.97 6.05 -10.40
N GLY A 185 8.49 4.96 -9.83
CA GLY A 185 8.65 4.83 -8.38
C GLY A 185 9.57 5.87 -7.80
N TRP A 186 10.69 6.14 -8.47
CA TRP A 186 11.62 7.17 -8.03
C TRP A 186 10.99 8.57 -7.97
N VAL A 187 10.22 8.95 -9.00
CA VAL A 187 9.53 10.26 -9.05
C VAL A 187 8.62 10.47 -7.84
N ILE A 188 7.86 9.45 -7.45
CA ILE A 188 6.95 9.54 -6.30
C ILE A 188 7.75 9.59 -4.99
N HIS A 189 8.66 8.63 -4.80
CA HIS A 189 9.37 8.48 -3.53
C HIS A 189 10.34 9.63 -3.25
N SER A 190 11.06 10.13 -4.27
CA SER A 190 11.94 11.30 -4.11
C SER A 190 11.17 12.53 -3.66
N ALA A 191 10.01 12.80 -4.27
CA ALA A 191 9.16 13.93 -3.89
C ALA A 191 8.61 13.80 -2.46
N VAL A 192 8.23 12.59 -2.03
CA VAL A 192 7.82 12.33 -0.64
C VAL A 192 8.96 12.60 0.33
N HIS A 193 10.15 12.08 0.06
CA HIS A 193 11.32 12.29 0.93
C HIS A 193 11.80 13.75 0.95
N GLU A 194 11.66 14.49 -0.15
CA GLU A 194 11.97 15.92 -0.22
C GLU A 194 10.99 16.73 0.64
N ALA A 195 9.69 16.46 0.51
CA ALA A 195 8.63 17.15 1.27
C ALA A 195 8.62 16.78 2.76
N ARG A 196 9.14 15.60 3.13
CA ARG A 196 9.08 15.01 4.48
C ARG A 196 10.47 14.59 4.95
N PRO A 197 11.29 15.53 5.44
CA PRO A 197 12.62 15.21 5.99
C PRO A 197 12.59 14.27 7.21
N ASP A 198 11.48 14.20 7.92
CA ASP A 198 11.23 13.31 9.05
C ASP A 198 10.98 11.84 8.62
N VAL A 199 10.62 11.62 7.36
CA VAL A 199 10.38 10.28 6.81
C VAL A 199 11.71 9.59 6.49
N ILE A 200 11.91 8.41 7.09
CA ILE A 200 13.07 7.56 6.83
C ILE A 200 12.75 6.54 5.73
N ALA A 201 11.53 6.01 5.68
CA ALA A 201 11.15 5.01 4.68
C ALA A 201 9.78 5.29 4.08
N ALA A 202 9.61 4.94 2.80
CA ALA A 202 8.36 4.95 2.08
C ALA A 202 8.15 3.60 1.38
N VAL A 203 6.91 3.10 1.41
CA VAL A 203 6.51 1.82 0.84
C VAL A 203 5.30 1.99 -0.06
N HIS A 204 5.41 1.49 -1.27
CA HIS A 204 4.31 1.40 -2.23
C HIS A 204 4.35 0.05 -2.95
N CYS A 205 3.21 -0.61 -3.03
CA CYS A 205 3.01 -1.82 -3.82
C CYS A 205 1.59 -1.82 -4.40
N HIS A 206 1.36 -2.72 -5.36
CA HIS A 206 0.04 -2.93 -5.93
C HIS A 206 -0.60 -4.19 -5.32
N SER A 207 -1.72 -4.02 -4.63
CA SER A 207 -2.56 -5.11 -4.14
C SER A 207 -3.94 -5.05 -4.78
N VAL A 208 -4.65 -6.15 -4.82
CA VAL A 208 -6.01 -6.17 -5.36
C VAL A 208 -6.95 -5.31 -4.52
N PRO A 209 -6.98 -5.42 -3.16
CA PRO A 209 -7.83 -4.55 -2.34
C PRO A 209 -7.53 -3.06 -2.54
N SER A 210 -6.25 -2.70 -2.52
CA SER A 210 -5.82 -1.31 -2.64
C SER A 210 -6.19 -0.69 -3.99
N LYS A 211 -5.98 -1.44 -5.09
CA LYS A 211 -6.40 -0.99 -6.44
C LYS A 211 -7.92 -0.79 -6.52
N ALA A 212 -8.69 -1.74 -6.00
CA ALA A 212 -10.15 -1.66 -6.01
C ALA A 212 -10.64 -0.46 -5.21
N PHE A 213 -10.16 -0.29 -3.98
CA PHE A 213 -10.57 0.80 -3.09
C PHE A 213 -10.18 2.18 -3.62
N SER A 214 -8.96 2.30 -4.17
CA SER A 214 -8.46 3.57 -4.72
C SER A 214 -9.30 4.09 -5.88
N SER A 215 -10.06 3.22 -6.57
CA SER A 215 -10.99 3.61 -7.62
C SER A 215 -12.32 4.19 -7.11
N LEU A 216 -12.62 4.02 -5.81
CA LEU A 216 -13.82 4.59 -5.19
C LEU A 216 -13.66 6.08 -4.86
N GLY A 217 -12.42 6.56 -4.74
CA GLY A 217 -12.12 7.96 -4.44
C GLY A 217 -12.56 8.40 -3.05
N CYS A 218 -12.58 7.49 -2.08
CA CYS A 218 -12.97 7.75 -0.69
C CYS A 218 -11.82 7.47 0.29
N MET A 219 -11.97 8.00 1.50
CA MET A 219 -11.05 7.75 2.63
C MET A 219 -11.37 6.42 3.30
N LEU A 220 -10.37 5.81 3.92
CA LEU A 220 -10.55 4.68 4.82
C LEU A 220 -11.28 5.15 6.09
N GLU A 221 -12.33 4.44 6.46
CA GLU A 221 -13.17 4.79 7.61
C GLU A 221 -12.80 3.97 8.86
N PRO A 222 -13.00 4.51 10.07
CA PRO A 222 -12.70 3.83 11.32
C PRO A 222 -13.80 2.80 11.65
N ILE A 223 -14.00 1.79 10.81
CA ILE A 223 -15.05 0.77 10.97
C ILE A 223 -14.64 -0.38 11.91
N ASN A 224 -13.40 -0.41 12.37
CA ASN A 224 -12.87 -1.38 13.32
C ASN A 224 -11.61 -0.81 14.01
N GLN A 225 -11.14 -1.48 15.06
CA GLN A 225 -9.98 -1.07 15.85
C GLN A 225 -8.73 -0.86 14.97
N ASP A 226 -8.46 -1.76 14.01
CA ASP A 226 -7.25 -1.68 13.19
C ASP A 226 -7.30 -0.50 12.20
N ALA A 227 -8.48 -0.17 11.68
CA ALA A 227 -8.68 1.00 10.80
C ALA A 227 -8.50 2.32 11.56
N CYS A 228 -8.80 2.36 12.87
CA CYS A 228 -8.56 3.53 13.70
C CYS A 228 -7.09 3.95 13.75
N ARG A 229 -6.14 3.06 13.45
CA ARG A 229 -4.71 3.37 13.29
C ARG A 229 -4.45 4.48 12.27
N PHE A 230 -5.33 4.60 11.27
CA PHE A 230 -5.25 5.57 10.18
C PHE A 230 -6.27 6.72 10.32
N TYR A 231 -6.96 6.80 11.46
CA TYR A 231 -7.97 7.82 11.70
C TYR A 231 -7.35 9.23 11.67
N ASN A 232 -7.80 10.08 10.75
CA ASN A 232 -7.22 11.41 10.48
C ASN A 232 -5.69 11.38 10.24
N ASP A 233 -5.14 10.22 9.82
CA ASP A 233 -3.69 10.02 9.65
C ASP A 233 -3.36 9.37 8.29
N HIS A 234 -4.19 9.67 7.29
CA HIS A 234 -3.93 9.38 5.88
C HIS A 234 -4.60 10.42 5.00
N GLY A 235 -4.07 10.59 3.80
CA GLY A 235 -4.62 11.49 2.77
C GLY A 235 -5.17 10.74 1.58
N ILE A 236 -5.74 11.49 0.62
CA ILE A 236 -6.14 10.99 -0.68
C ILE A 236 -5.59 11.90 -1.78
N TYR A 237 -4.88 11.33 -2.73
CA TYR A 237 -4.51 11.99 -3.97
C TYR A 237 -5.59 11.74 -5.01
N SER A 238 -6.37 12.76 -5.33
CA SER A 238 -7.54 12.67 -6.23
C SER A 238 -7.18 12.76 -7.71
N GLY A 239 -5.91 13.05 -8.04
CA GLY A 239 -5.40 13.05 -9.41
C GLY A 239 -5.08 11.64 -9.90
N PHE A 240 -4.95 11.49 -11.22
CA PHE A 240 -4.38 10.32 -11.88
C PHE A 240 -3.82 10.75 -13.23
N GLY A 241 -2.49 10.85 -13.33
CA GLY A 241 -1.78 11.24 -14.56
C GLY A 241 -1.34 10.06 -15.43
N GLY A 242 -1.74 8.83 -15.09
CA GLY A 242 -1.21 7.60 -15.67
C GLY A 242 0.00 7.09 -14.89
N ILE A 243 1.02 6.60 -15.59
CA ILE A 243 2.28 6.24 -14.94
C ILE A 243 3.03 7.53 -14.59
N ALA A 244 3.44 7.67 -13.32
CA ALA A 244 4.04 8.89 -12.77
C ALA A 244 5.46 9.13 -13.29
N PHE A 245 5.60 9.71 -14.48
CA PHE A 245 6.89 10.14 -15.02
C PHE A 245 7.15 11.64 -14.86
N LYS A 246 6.18 12.41 -14.38
CA LYS A 246 6.27 13.86 -14.20
C LYS A 246 6.53 14.21 -12.75
N ALA A 247 7.53 15.03 -12.49
CA ALA A 247 7.86 15.51 -11.15
C ALA A 247 6.69 16.24 -10.47
N ASP A 248 5.81 16.89 -11.24
CA ASP A 248 4.62 17.56 -10.71
C ASP A 248 3.65 16.58 -10.03
N GLU A 249 3.46 15.39 -10.56
CA GLU A 249 2.60 14.38 -9.95
C GLU A 249 3.19 13.89 -8.62
N GLY A 250 4.50 13.64 -8.56
CA GLY A 250 5.19 13.31 -7.32
C GLY A 250 4.97 14.36 -6.22
N ARG A 251 5.10 15.65 -6.57
CA ARG A 251 4.84 16.76 -5.63
C ARG A 251 3.39 16.81 -5.16
N GLN A 252 2.43 16.57 -6.04
CA GLN A 252 1.00 16.53 -5.68
C GLN A 252 0.69 15.35 -4.76
N ILE A 253 1.29 14.19 -4.99
CA ILE A 253 1.17 13.02 -4.10
C ILE A 253 1.77 13.34 -2.73
N ALA A 254 2.96 13.94 -2.68
CA ALA A 254 3.59 14.37 -1.44
C ALA A 254 2.75 15.40 -0.68
N ALA A 255 2.13 16.35 -1.39
CA ALA A 255 1.20 17.32 -0.80
C ALA A 255 -0.07 16.65 -0.23
N ALA A 256 -0.61 15.65 -0.94
CA ALA A 256 -1.77 14.89 -0.47
C ALA A 256 -1.44 14.00 0.74
N LEU A 257 -0.22 13.47 0.82
CA LEU A 257 0.28 12.76 2.00
C LEU A 257 0.35 13.70 3.22
N GLY A 258 0.78 14.95 3.02
CA GLY A 258 0.94 15.92 4.10
C GLY A 258 1.80 15.35 5.24
N ASN A 259 1.37 15.55 6.49
CA ASN A 259 2.07 15.04 7.68
C ASN A 259 1.58 13.68 8.15
N THR A 260 0.78 12.98 7.34
CA THR A 260 0.16 11.70 7.70
C THR A 260 1.06 10.49 7.41
N LYS A 261 0.63 9.31 7.85
CA LYS A 261 1.35 8.03 7.69
C LYS A 261 1.07 7.34 6.37
N GLY A 262 0.02 7.74 5.65
CA GLY A 262 -0.34 7.10 4.39
C GLY A 262 -1.12 8.01 3.44
N VAL A 263 -1.14 7.65 2.16
CA VAL A 263 -1.94 8.30 1.14
C VAL A 263 -2.53 7.28 0.18
N ILE A 264 -3.83 7.41 -0.09
CA ILE A 264 -4.52 6.64 -1.12
C ILE A 264 -4.31 7.37 -2.45
N LEU A 265 -3.82 6.65 -3.44
CA LEU A 265 -3.55 7.16 -4.79
C LEU A 265 -4.70 6.73 -5.69
N ARG A 266 -5.59 7.66 -6.08
CA ARG A 266 -6.76 7.33 -6.90
C ARG A 266 -6.39 6.52 -8.14
N ASN A 267 -7.14 5.43 -8.41
CA ASN A 267 -6.95 4.50 -9.52
C ASN A 267 -5.57 3.81 -9.57
N HIS A 268 -4.83 3.77 -8.44
CA HIS A 268 -3.47 3.26 -8.43
C HIS A 268 -3.22 2.29 -7.25
N GLY A 269 -3.51 2.74 -6.03
CA GLY A 269 -3.25 1.97 -4.82
C GLY A 269 -3.05 2.88 -3.62
N HIS A 270 -2.09 2.55 -2.74
CA HIS A 270 -1.71 3.42 -1.62
C HIS A 270 -0.21 3.42 -1.38
N LEU A 271 0.26 4.40 -0.63
CA LEU A 271 1.64 4.55 -0.17
C LEU A 271 1.63 4.82 1.33
N THR A 272 2.58 4.24 2.06
CA THR A 272 2.78 4.52 3.49
C THR A 272 4.20 4.95 3.77
N VAL A 273 4.37 5.72 4.85
CA VAL A 273 5.67 6.24 5.28
C VAL A 273 5.90 5.95 6.76
N GLY A 274 7.17 5.98 7.18
CA GLY A 274 7.53 5.76 8.58
C GLY A 274 8.94 6.23 8.92
N LYS A 275 9.22 6.29 10.23
CA LYS A 275 10.56 6.58 10.77
C LYS A 275 11.48 5.37 10.77
N THR A 276 10.97 4.20 10.38
CA THR A 276 11.72 2.98 10.10
C THR A 276 11.11 2.28 8.90
N VAL A 277 11.90 1.49 8.19
CA VAL A 277 11.37 0.67 7.09
C VAL A 277 10.42 -0.41 7.59
N ASP A 278 10.69 -0.92 8.77
CA ASP A 278 9.84 -1.88 9.48
C ASP A 278 8.44 -1.31 9.71
N GLY A 279 8.37 -0.11 10.30
CA GLY A 279 7.11 0.58 10.56
C GLY A 279 6.37 0.93 9.28
N ALA A 280 7.07 1.43 8.26
CA ALA A 280 6.44 1.76 6.98
C ALA A 280 5.86 0.52 6.28
N ALA A 281 6.59 -0.62 6.30
CA ALA A 281 6.11 -1.88 5.72
C ALA A 281 4.94 -2.45 6.51
N PHE A 282 5.00 -2.42 7.84
CA PHE A 282 3.87 -2.84 8.69
C PHE A 282 2.61 -2.01 8.40
N LEU A 283 2.75 -0.69 8.33
CA LEU A 283 1.64 0.23 8.02
C LEU A 283 1.06 -0.07 6.64
N PHE A 284 1.91 -0.37 5.64
CA PHE A 284 1.45 -0.74 4.30
C PHE A 284 0.52 -1.96 4.34
N GLY A 285 0.97 -3.06 4.91
CA GLY A 285 0.17 -4.26 5.00
C GLY A 285 -1.06 -4.12 5.91
N ALA A 286 -0.95 -3.31 6.98
CA ALA A 286 -2.08 -3.01 7.85
C ALA A 286 -3.16 -2.21 7.12
N MET A 287 -2.78 -1.17 6.37
CA MET A 287 -3.70 -0.36 5.58
C MET A 287 -4.40 -1.19 4.50
N ASP A 288 -3.65 -2.06 3.81
CA ASP A 288 -4.22 -2.97 2.82
C ASP A 288 -5.30 -3.89 3.39
N ARG A 289 -5.04 -4.50 4.56
CA ARG A 289 -6.03 -5.34 5.25
C ARG A 289 -7.24 -4.56 5.74
N CYS A 290 -7.07 -3.32 6.22
CA CYS A 290 -8.19 -2.45 6.59
C CYS A 290 -9.02 -2.07 5.37
N ILE A 291 -8.39 -1.75 4.24
CA ILE A 291 -9.04 -1.50 2.96
C ILE A 291 -9.87 -2.72 2.53
N GLN A 292 -9.30 -3.92 2.60
CA GLN A 292 -10.01 -5.15 2.28
C GLN A 292 -11.23 -5.37 3.19
N ALA A 293 -11.06 -5.12 4.48
CA ALA A 293 -12.15 -5.24 5.46
C ALA A 293 -13.28 -4.25 5.16
N GLN A 294 -12.96 -3.00 4.81
CA GLN A 294 -13.95 -2.00 4.45
C GLN A 294 -14.71 -2.38 3.17
N LEU A 295 -14.02 -2.81 2.11
CA LEU A 295 -14.66 -3.27 0.87
C LEU A 295 -15.67 -4.39 1.13
N LEU A 296 -15.32 -5.36 1.99
CA LEU A 296 -16.20 -6.47 2.35
C LEU A 296 -17.40 -6.01 3.19
N ALA A 297 -17.18 -5.10 4.16
CA ALA A 297 -18.22 -4.57 5.01
C ALA A 297 -19.22 -3.72 4.20
N ASP A 298 -18.72 -2.83 3.33
CA ASP A 298 -19.55 -1.98 2.47
C ASP A 298 -20.40 -2.83 1.51
N ALA A 299 -19.84 -3.87 0.91
CA ALA A 299 -20.57 -4.79 0.04
C ALA A 299 -21.67 -5.54 0.81
N ALA A 300 -21.38 -6.00 2.04
CA ALA A 300 -22.35 -6.66 2.89
C ALA A 300 -23.49 -5.71 3.33
N CYS A 301 -23.16 -4.46 3.66
CA CYS A 301 -24.12 -3.43 4.02
C CYS A 301 -25.01 -3.05 2.83
N ALA A 302 -24.46 -2.88 1.64
CA ALA A 302 -25.23 -2.59 0.42
C ALA A 302 -26.28 -3.66 0.15
N GLY A 303 -25.95 -4.94 0.33
CA GLY A 303 -26.89 -6.06 0.17
C GLY A 303 -28.01 -6.10 1.22
N ARG A 304 -27.84 -5.39 2.34
CA ARG A 304 -28.82 -5.30 3.45
C ARG A 304 -29.55 -3.97 3.49
N GLY A 305 -29.20 -3.00 2.65
CA GLY A 305 -29.71 -1.63 2.71
C GLY A 305 -29.30 -0.88 3.99
N THR A 306 -28.12 -1.19 4.55
CA THR A 306 -27.57 -0.56 5.77
C THR A 306 -26.23 0.10 5.44
N THR A 307 -25.63 0.76 6.44
CA THR A 307 -24.27 1.33 6.37
C THR A 307 -23.40 0.70 7.45
N THR A 308 -22.09 0.79 7.29
CA THR A 308 -21.11 0.37 8.29
C THR A 308 -21.21 1.22 9.55
N LEU A 309 -21.07 0.59 10.71
CA LEU A 309 -20.92 1.30 11.99
C LEU A 309 -19.50 1.81 12.10
N LYS A 310 -19.33 3.05 12.51
CA LYS A 310 -18.02 3.67 12.73
C LYS A 310 -17.72 3.73 14.21
N VAL A 311 -16.43 3.60 14.54
CA VAL A 311 -15.91 3.88 15.86
C VAL A 311 -16.00 5.38 16.09
N GLU A 312 -16.43 5.78 17.27
CA GLU A 312 -16.58 7.19 17.63
C GLU A 312 -15.24 7.92 17.65
N HIS A 313 -15.30 9.25 17.58
CA HIS A 313 -14.12 10.09 17.44
C HIS A 313 -13.08 9.87 18.52
N GLU A 314 -13.50 9.85 19.78
CA GLU A 314 -12.61 9.76 20.94
C GLU A 314 -11.85 8.43 20.97
N GLU A 315 -12.54 7.33 20.75
CA GLU A 315 -11.95 5.99 20.71
C GLU A 315 -11.04 5.79 19.50
N ALA A 316 -11.43 6.33 18.35
CA ALA A 316 -10.62 6.27 17.14
C ALA A 316 -9.32 7.06 17.30
N GLU A 317 -9.39 8.27 17.86
CA GLU A 317 -8.22 9.10 18.11
C GLU A 317 -7.31 8.50 19.19
N TYR A 318 -7.89 8.00 20.29
CA TYR A 318 -7.13 7.28 21.31
C TYR A 318 -6.37 6.09 20.70
N THR A 319 -7.06 5.28 19.91
CA THR A 319 -6.47 4.10 19.26
C THR A 319 -5.35 4.50 18.31
N ARG A 320 -5.54 5.54 17.48
CA ARG A 320 -4.50 6.07 16.60
C ARG A 320 -3.23 6.44 17.39
N ASN A 321 -3.39 7.11 18.54
CA ASN A 321 -2.27 7.59 19.34
C ASN A 321 -1.46 6.44 19.98
N VAL A 322 -2.08 5.29 20.23
CA VAL A 322 -1.39 4.08 20.68
C VAL A 322 -0.44 3.53 19.60
N TYR A 323 -0.81 3.65 18.34
CA TYR A 323 0.00 3.17 17.20
C TYR A 323 1.04 4.20 16.75
N ASN A 324 1.90 4.61 17.69
CA ASN A 324 3.05 5.47 17.42
C ASN A 324 4.19 4.72 16.69
N ASP A 325 5.28 5.43 16.36
CA ASP A 325 6.40 4.89 15.58
C ASP A 325 7.10 3.70 16.29
N GLU A 326 7.22 3.72 17.63
CA GLU A 326 7.79 2.60 18.39
C GLU A 326 6.88 1.37 18.31
N MET A 327 5.58 1.57 18.45
CA MET A 327 4.60 0.47 18.38
C MET A 327 4.61 -0.19 17.00
N VAL A 328 4.56 0.57 15.90
CA VAL A 328 4.54 -0.02 14.56
C VAL A 328 5.86 -0.72 14.21
N TYR A 329 6.99 -0.22 14.76
CA TYR A 329 8.27 -0.93 14.69
C TYR A 329 8.20 -2.29 15.39
N ILE A 330 7.71 -2.33 16.64
CA ILE A 330 7.59 -3.56 17.43
C ILE A 330 6.68 -4.57 16.73
N MET A 331 5.56 -4.12 16.19
CA MET A 331 4.59 -4.99 15.53
C MET A 331 5.17 -5.66 14.28
N PHE A 332 6.06 -4.99 13.56
CA PHE A 332 6.74 -5.60 12.42
C PHE A 332 7.71 -6.72 12.85
N GLN A 333 8.32 -6.64 14.04
CA GLN A 333 9.28 -7.65 14.50
C GLN A 333 8.65 -9.04 14.72
N SER A 334 7.33 -9.10 14.79
CA SER A 334 6.56 -10.35 14.93
C SER A 334 5.87 -10.80 13.63
N ALA A 335 6.07 -10.09 12.54
CA ALA A 335 5.34 -10.28 11.27
C ALA A 335 6.02 -11.23 10.26
#